data_99e596bf75daf5c53c018c8e2d6098ce
#
_entry.id   99e596bf75daf5c53c018c8e2d6098ce
#
_cell.length_a   1.000
_cell.length_b   1.000
_cell.length_c   1.000
_cell.angle_alpha   90.00
_cell.angle_beta   90.00
_cell.angle_gamma   90.00
#
_symmetry.space_group_name_H-M   'P 1'
#
loop_
_entity.id
_entity.type
_entity.pdbx_description
1 polymer ?
#
loop_
_entity_poly.entity_id
_entity_poly.type
_entity_poly.pdbx_seq_one_letter_code
_entity_poly.pdbx_strand_id
1 'polypeptide(L)'
;MSTTFAPPSPAVSSTGPAKPVIRSASDVSALVNRGAAAGSNARIVVAIALGGVFLDAYDLGALAFGLKDVAREFSLTPAGTGLVASAITFGAIFGAFFGGFLTDKIGRYRVFMADMFFFVVAALACAFAPNAWVLGGARFVMGLGVGIDLPVAMAFLAEFSRLSGRGNKASRIATWCPVWYAAISISYLLVLGFYSTLPASHSGLLWRLILGFGAVPALIIIAVRSRYISESPVWAANQGDLEGAARILKRSYGIDAEVSRDVSSAANRAPVRAGSWRNYGALLRGVYLKRTILATVTGIASAFAYNAVAFGLPVIISSFLAQSMLTTILASLALNLGFAFVGGLIAVRIVPMVGAWKLTVLGYALQLIALLGLAIVGRPSSTPEVVAAVALLATFLLGQGVGPGSHTMTFASLSYPTSLRGVGVGFNQTLMRASSAASLFLFPVLAAALSTRVFWVIAFAPLCGLLALLAIRWEPSGYDVDAEDFQVSA
;
A
#
# COMPACT_ATOMS: atom_id res chain seq x y z
N MET A 1 1.02 84.74 22.31
CA MET A 1 0.90 83.80 21.16
C MET A 1 2.05 82.81 21.23
N SER A 2 1.79 81.67 21.79
CA SER A 2 2.78 80.60 21.97
C SER A 2 2.33 79.41 21.12
N THR A 3 3.08 79.14 20.03
CA THR A 3 2.86 78.02 19.11
C THR A 3 3.68 76.82 19.59
N THR A 4 2.98 75.85 20.21
CA THR A 4 3.54 74.53 20.55
C THR A 4 3.61 73.66 19.28
N PHE A 5 4.84 73.32 18.86
CA PHE A 5 5.08 72.29 17.87
C PHE A 5 4.88 70.90 18.48
N ALA A 6 3.98 70.11 17.90
CA ALA A 6 3.81 68.71 18.23
C ALA A 6 4.90 67.87 17.51
N PRO A 7 5.52 66.85 18.18
CA PRO A 7 6.51 66.01 17.52
C PRO A 7 5.86 65.09 16.50
N PRO A 8 6.54 64.71 15.41
CA PRO A 8 6.02 63.78 14.39
C PRO A 8 5.83 62.38 15.00
N SER A 9 4.68 61.74 14.72
CA SER A 9 4.38 60.35 15.04
C SER A 9 5.41 59.44 14.41
N PRO A 10 5.89 58.39 15.14
CA PRO A 10 6.78 57.41 14.55
C PRO A 10 6.07 56.67 13.44
N ALA A 11 6.71 56.58 12.28
CA ALA A 11 6.28 55.80 11.12
C ALA A 11 6.14 54.31 11.58
N VAL A 12 4.92 53.79 11.54
CA VAL A 12 4.66 52.35 11.70
C VAL A 12 5.29 51.64 10.52
N SER A 13 6.46 51.08 10.73
CA SER A 13 7.07 50.19 9.76
C SER A 13 6.18 48.93 9.62
N SER A 14 5.51 48.79 8.52
CA SER A 14 4.79 47.58 8.11
C SER A 14 5.79 46.47 7.82
N THR A 15 6.39 45.89 8.86
CA THR A 15 7.13 44.64 8.72
C THR A 15 6.08 43.54 8.58
N GLY A 16 5.81 43.15 7.34
CA GLY A 16 5.13 41.87 7.06
C GLY A 16 5.83 40.73 7.81
N PRO A 17 5.17 39.61 8.08
CA PRO A 17 5.77 38.52 8.81
C PRO A 17 7.11 38.13 8.16
N ALA A 18 8.19 38.13 8.95
CA ALA A 18 9.52 37.82 8.48
C ALA A 18 9.51 36.44 7.79
N LYS A 19 10.07 36.38 6.58
CA LYS A 19 10.16 35.11 5.83
C LYS A 19 10.98 34.10 6.64
N PRO A 20 10.56 32.84 6.74
CA PRO A 20 11.35 31.82 7.37
C PRO A 20 12.69 31.62 6.65
N VAL A 21 13.77 31.54 7.42
CA VAL A 21 15.13 31.37 6.88
C VAL A 21 15.50 29.89 6.93
N ILE A 22 15.96 29.35 5.80
CA ILE A 22 16.43 27.97 5.66
C ILE A 22 17.96 27.97 5.76
N ARG A 23 18.49 27.18 6.69
CA ARG A 23 19.94 26.95 6.89
C ARG A 23 20.33 25.49 6.67
N SER A 24 19.35 24.57 6.82
CA SER A 24 19.61 23.13 6.82
C SER A 24 18.38 22.36 6.34
N ALA A 25 18.56 21.07 6.06
CA ALA A 25 17.46 20.16 5.72
C ALA A 25 16.47 19.98 6.91
N SER A 26 16.91 20.16 8.15
CA SER A 26 16.04 20.13 9.33
C SER A 26 15.08 21.31 9.36
N ASP A 27 15.51 22.50 8.96
CA ASP A 27 14.64 23.67 8.85
C ASP A 27 13.55 23.47 7.79
N VAL A 28 13.93 22.88 6.63
CA VAL A 28 12.99 22.52 5.57
C VAL A 28 11.97 21.52 6.08
N SER A 29 12.40 20.49 6.81
CA SER A 29 11.51 19.50 7.40
C SER A 29 10.53 20.12 8.42
N ALA A 30 11.00 21.03 9.27
CA ALA A 30 10.17 21.76 10.22
C ALA A 30 9.13 22.64 9.51
N LEU A 31 9.50 23.31 8.41
CA LEU A 31 8.60 24.12 7.61
C LEU A 31 7.54 23.27 6.89
N VAL A 32 7.92 22.12 6.33
CA VAL A 32 6.98 21.16 5.73
C VAL A 32 5.97 20.68 6.76
N ASN A 33 6.42 20.30 7.96
CA ASN A 33 5.54 19.84 9.03
C ASN A 33 4.55 20.92 9.50
N ARG A 34 4.96 22.21 9.50
CA ARG A 34 4.07 23.35 9.80
C ARG A 34 3.11 23.64 8.65
N GLY A 35 3.58 23.61 7.40
CA GLY A 35 2.78 23.88 6.20
C GLY A 35 1.79 22.76 5.91
N ALA A 36 2.12 21.50 6.17
CA ALA A 36 1.20 20.36 6.03
C ALA A 36 -0.05 20.49 6.92
N ALA A 37 0.03 21.29 8.00
CA ALA A 37 -1.11 21.60 8.86
C ALA A 37 -2.09 22.61 8.24
N ALA A 38 -1.69 23.40 7.23
CA ALA A 38 -2.44 24.57 6.75
C ALA A 38 -3.05 24.41 5.33
N GLY A 39 -2.65 23.40 4.52
CA GLY A 39 -2.92 23.39 3.09
C GLY A 39 -4.07 22.50 2.60
N SER A 40 -4.91 23.03 1.72
CA SER A 40 -5.97 22.33 0.96
C SER A 40 -5.38 21.23 0.05
N ASN A 41 -4.12 21.32 -0.34
CA ASN A 41 -3.44 20.40 -1.25
C ASN A 41 -3.08 19.02 -0.61
N ALA A 42 -3.08 18.91 0.72
CA ALA A 42 -2.77 17.65 1.41
C ALA A 42 -3.72 16.51 1.02
N ARG A 43 -5.00 16.81 0.74
CA ARG A 43 -5.98 15.79 0.29
C ARG A 43 -5.66 15.28 -1.12
N ILE A 44 -5.23 16.17 -2.01
CA ILE A 44 -4.85 15.82 -3.39
C ILE A 44 -3.61 14.95 -3.37
N VAL A 45 -2.59 15.31 -2.58
CA VAL A 45 -1.35 14.52 -2.44
C VAL A 45 -1.64 13.13 -1.88
N VAL A 46 -2.51 13.01 -0.88
CA VAL A 46 -2.95 11.71 -0.34
C VAL A 46 -3.67 10.89 -1.41
N ALA A 47 -4.60 11.48 -2.16
CA ALA A 47 -5.32 10.78 -3.23
C ALA A 47 -4.37 10.30 -4.33
N ILE A 48 -3.39 11.12 -4.70
CA ILE A 48 -2.38 10.77 -5.71
C ILE A 48 -1.44 9.66 -5.21
N ALA A 49 -1.03 9.71 -3.94
CA ALA A 49 -0.21 8.65 -3.33
C ALA A 49 -0.95 7.30 -3.32
N LEU A 50 -2.26 7.31 -3.11
CA LEU A 50 -3.09 6.10 -3.14
C LEU A 50 -3.39 5.58 -4.55
N GLY A 51 -3.08 6.36 -5.60
CA GLY A 51 -3.29 5.96 -7.00
C GLY A 51 -2.50 4.71 -7.40
N GLY A 52 -1.26 4.55 -6.94
CA GLY A 52 -0.47 3.34 -7.20
C GLY A 52 -1.02 2.12 -6.47
N VAL A 53 -1.46 2.31 -5.22
CA VAL A 53 -2.16 1.27 -4.45
C VAL A 53 -3.43 0.79 -5.20
N PHE A 54 -4.14 1.73 -5.84
CA PHE A 54 -5.29 1.42 -6.67
C PHE A 54 -4.91 0.52 -7.85
N LEU A 55 -3.83 0.84 -8.58
CA LEU A 55 -3.40 0.06 -9.74
C LEU A 55 -2.94 -1.35 -9.38
N ASP A 56 -2.19 -1.50 -8.29
CA ASP A 56 -1.75 -2.81 -7.78
C ASP A 56 -2.96 -3.71 -7.49
N ALA A 57 -3.94 -3.19 -6.74
CA ALA A 57 -5.15 -3.93 -6.40
C ALA A 57 -6.01 -4.23 -7.63
N TYR A 58 -6.14 -3.27 -8.56
CA TYR A 58 -6.87 -3.43 -9.80
C TYR A 58 -6.33 -4.60 -10.63
N ASP A 59 -5.01 -4.63 -10.88
CA ASP A 59 -4.41 -5.66 -11.74
C ASP A 59 -4.52 -7.07 -11.13
N LEU A 60 -4.31 -7.20 -9.83
CA LEU A 60 -4.49 -8.48 -9.16
C LEU A 60 -5.94 -8.96 -9.22
N GLY A 61 -6.91 -8.07 -8.98
CA GLY A 61 -8.35 -8.37 -9.09
C GLY A 61 -8.75 -8.73 -10.52
N ALA A 62 -8.21 -8.05 -11.52
CA ALA A 62 -8.46 -8.27 -12.94
C ALA A 62 -8.02 -9.68 -13.37
N LEU A 63 -6.81 -10.12 -13.03
CA LEU A 63 -6.32 -11.44 -13.40
C LEU A 63 -7.07 -12.57 -12.69
N ALA A 64 -7.59 -12.35 -11.48
CA ALA A 64 -8.28 -13.39 -10.72
C ALA A 64 -9.41 -14.09 -11.52
N PHE A 65 -10.15 -13.33 -12.31
CA PHE A 65 -11.21 -13.88 -13.20
C PHE A 65 -10.64 -14.45 -14.49
N GLY A 66 -9.59 -13.85 -15.06
CA GLY A 66 -8.96 -14.29 -16.30
C GLY A 66 -8.07 -15.51 -16.16
N LEU A 67 -7.68 -15.89 -14.93
CA LEU A 67 -6.65 -16.91 -14.71
C LEU A 67 -7.00 -18.29 -15.29
N LYS A 68 -8.28 -18.69 -15.23
CA LYS A 68 -8.77 -19.93 -15.83
C LYS A 68 -8.69 -19.92 -17.36
N ASP A 69 -9.00 -18.79 -17.97
CA ASP A 69 -8.96 -18.65 -19.44
C ASP A 69 -7.51 -18.62 -19.94
N VAL A 70 -6.61 -17.94 -19.23
CA VAL A 70 -5.16 -17.96 -19.46
C VAL A 70 -4.63 -19.39 -19.36
N ALA A 71 -4.99 -20.13 -18.31
CA ALA A 71 -4.55 -21.51 -18.12
C ALA A 71 -5.01 -22.42 -19.25
N ARG A 72 -6.24 -22.24 -19.72
CA ARG A 72 -6.82 -22.99 -20.85
C ARG A 72 -6.16 -22.62 -22.18
N GLU A 73 -6.02 -21.32 -22.46
CA GLU A 73 -5.46 -20.82 -23.74
C GLU A 73 -4.01 -21.26 -23.93
N PHE A 74 -3.21 -21.20 -22.87
CA PHE A 74 -1.80 -21.58 -22.92
C PHE A 74 -1.52 -23.01 -22.43
N SER A 75 -2.56 -23.81 -22.18
CA SER A 75 -2.46 -25.21 -21.72
C SER A 75 -1.54 -25.37 -20.49
N LEU A 76 -1.73 -24.48 -19.50
CA LEU A 76 -0.86 -24.44 -18.32
C LEU A 76 -1.20 -25.52 -17.30
N THR A 77 -0.17 -26.09 -16.70
CA THR A 77 -0.28 -26.91 -15.49
C THR A 77 -0.67 -26.02 -14.28
N PRO A 78 -1.16 -26.58 -13.15
CA PRO A 78 -1.40 -25.80 -11.94
C PRO A 78 -0.18 -24.99 -11.48
N ALA A 79 1.03 -25.54 -11.61
CA ALA A 79 2.27 -24.84 -11.32
C ALA A 79 2.54 -23.69 -12.30
N GLY A 80 2.30 -23.89 -13.61
CA GLY A 80 2.41 -22.85 -14.63
C GLY A 80 1.42 -21.71 -14.38
N THR A 81 0.18 -22.06 -14.00
CA THR A 81 -0.85 -21.08 -13.61
C THR A 81 -0.42 -20.28 -12.39
N GLY A 82 0.15 -20.94 -11.38
CA GLY A 82 0.70 -20.28 -10.20
C GLY A 82 1.86 -19.35 -10.52
N LEU A 83 2.76 -19.74 -11.46
CA LEU A 83 3.85 -18.88 -11.93
C LEU A 83 3.34 -17.58 -12.57
N VAL A 84 2.38 -17.67 -13.47
CA VAL A 84 1.77 -16.49 -14.11
C VAL A 84 1.04 -15.62 -13.08
N ALA A 85 0.30 -16.21 -12.15
CA ALA A 85 -0.40 -15.50 -11.09
C ALA A 85 0.57 -14.74 -10.16
N SER A 86 1.68 -15.36 -9.80
CA SER A 86 2.66 -14.82 -8.85
C SER A 86 3.71 -13.90 -9.49
N ALA A 87 3.83 -13.84 -10.82
CA ALA A 87 4.88 -13.11 -11.52
C ALA A 87 4.97 -11.64 -11.13
N ILE A 88 3.82 -10.94 -10.97
CA ILE A 88 3.78 -9.55 -10.53
C ILE A 88 4.34 -9.39 -9.11
N THR A 89 3.99 -10.28 -8.19
CA THR A 89 4.47 -10.20 -6.81
C THR A 89 5.95 -10.57 -6.70
N PHE A 90 6.46 -11.47 -7.55
CA PHE A 90 7.89 -11.69 -7.69
C PHE A 90 8.61 -10.43 -8.14
N GLY A 91 8.12 -9.73 -9.16
CA GLY A 91 8.67 -8.44 -9.59
C GLY A 91 8.62 -7.41 -8.45
N ALA A 92 7.53 -7.37 -7.69
CA ALA A 92 7.35 -6.43 -6.58
C ALA A 92 8.33 -6.66 -5.41
N ILE A 93 8.84 -7.88 -5.20
CA ILE A 93 9.91 -8.15 -4.21
C ILE A 93 11.15 -7.33 -4.57
N PHE A 94 11.60 -7.43 -5.82
CA PHE A 94 12.77 -6.69 -6.30
C PHE A 94 12.49 -5.18 -6.33
N GLY A 95 11.31 -4.77 -6.80
CA GLY A 95 10.88 -3.37 -6.79
C GLY A 95 10.90 -2.76 -5.39
N ALA A 96 10.37 -3.44 -4.39
CA ALA A 96 10.36 -2.98 -3.01
C ALA A 96 11.77 -2.92 -2.38
N PHE A 97 12.61 -3.91 -2.70
CA PHE A 97 13.98 -3.97 -2.18
C PHE A 97 14.86 -2.84 -2.73
N PHE A 98 14.82 -2.60 -4.03
CA PHE A 98 15.64 -1.58 -4.68
C PHE A 98 14.99 -0.20 -4.70
N GLY A 99 13.66 -0.12 -4.59
CA GLY A 99 12.87 1.12 -4.73
C GLY A 99 13.24 2.18 -3.70
N GLY A 100 13.44 1.79 -2.45
CA GLY A 100 13.88 2.72 -1.39
C GLY A 100 15.23 3.35 -1.71
N PHE A 101 16.22 2.53 -2.11
CA PHE A 101 17.54 3.03 -2.51
C PHE A 101 17.48 3.94 -3.74
N LEU A 102 16.69 3.55 -4.74
CA LEU A 102 16.53 4.32 -5.97
C LEU A 102 15.87 5.68 -5.70
N THR A 103 14.86 5.69 -4.84
CA THR A 103 14.12 6.89 -4.44
C THR A 103 15.02 7.90 -3.72
N ASP A 104 15.90 7.43 -2.85
CA ASP A 104 16.84 8.29 -2.14
C ASP A 104 17.92 8.86 -3.07
N LYS A 105 18.34 8.11 -4.11
CA LYS A 105 19.40 8.50 -5.03
C LYS A 105 18.94 9.41 -6.17
N ILE A 106 17.79 9.08 -6.80
CA ILE A 106 17.33 9.74 -8.05
C ILE A 106 16.27 10.81 -7.75
N GLY A 107 15.62 10.75 -6.60
CA GLY A 107 14.50 11.60 -6.21
C GLY A 107 13.16 10.87 -6.23
N ARG A 108 12.25 11.31 -5.36
CA ARG A 108 10.94 10.66 -5.18
C ARG A 108 10.05 10.84 -6.40
N TYR A 109 10.01 12.04 -6.98
CA TYR A 109 9.16 12.34 -8.13
C TYR A 109 9.56 11.55 -9.38
N ARG A 110 10.85 11.49 -9.68
CA ARG A 110 11.34 10.78 -10.89
C ARG A 110 11.06 9.29 -10.82
N VAL A 111 11.31 8.68 -9.68
CA VAL A 111 11.04 7.26 -9.43
C VAL A 111 9.54 6.99 -9.53
N PHE A 112 8.72 7.87 -8.94
CA PHE A 112 7.26 7.80 -8.90
C PHE A 112 6.58 8.00 -10.26
N MET A 113 7.26 8.62 -11.22
CA MET A 113 6.80 8.73 -12.62
C MET A 113 7.26 7.53 -13.46
N ALA A 114 8.46 7.04 -13.19
CA ALA A 114 9.02 5.89 -13.91
C ALA A 114 8.25 4.59 -13.65
N ASP A 115 7.81 4.37 -12.40
CA ASP A 115 7.03 3.18 -12.02
C ASP A 115 5.71 3.09 -12.80
N MET A 116 5.00 4.21 -12.94
CA MET A 116 3.75 4.26 -13.71
C MET A 116 3.97 4.03 -15.21
N PHE A 117 5.09 4.50 -15.76
CA PHE A 117 5.44 4.23 -17.16
C PHE A 117 5.66 2.72 -17.37
N PHE A 118 6.41 2.07 -16.49
CA PHE A 118 6.56 0.61 -16.54
C PHE A 118 5.21 -0.11 -16.46
N PHE A 119 4.30 0.39 -15.63
CA PHE A 119 2.97 -0.19 -15.50
C PHE A 119 2.18 -0.11 -16.82
N VAL A 120 2.14 1.06 -17.48
CA VAL A 120 1.44 1.24 -18.78
C VAL A 120 2.00 0.29 -19.84
N VAL A 121 3.32 0.29 -20.01
CA VAL A 121 3.98 -0.57 -21.02
C VAL A 121 3.70 -2.05 -20.74
N ALA A 122 3.79 -2.45 -19.47
CA ALA A 122 3.57 -3.85 -19.08
C ALA A 122 2.09 -4.26 -19.22
N ALA A 123 1.12 -3.37 -18.92
CA ALA A 123 -0.31 -3.66 -19.11
C ALA A 123 -0.63 -3.91 -20.60
N LEU A 124 -0.11 -3.08 -21.48
CA LEU A 124 -0.23 -3.29 -22.93
C LEU A 124 0.45 -4.58 -23.38
N ALA A 125 1.66 -4.86 -22.88
CA ALA A 125 2.35 -6.11 -23.20
C ALA A 125 1.58 -7.34 -22.72
N CYS A 126 0.90 -7.27 -21.56
CA CYS A 126 0.01 -8.34 -21.09
C CYS A 126 -1.17 -8.56 -22.04
N ALA A 127 -1.80 -7.49 -22.54
CA ALA A 127 -2.95 -7.58 -23.44
C ALA A 127 -2.59 -8.29 -24.76
N PHE A 128 -1.39 -8.06 -25.28
CA PHE A 128 -0.89 -8.62 -26.54
C PHE A 128 0.01 -9.85 -26.37
N ALA A 129 0.07 -10.44 -25.17
CA ALA A 129 0.95 -11.58 -24.91
C ALA A 129 0.61 -12.79 -25.78
N PRO A 130 1.55 -13.29 -26.60
CA PRO A 130 1.31 -14.45 -27.49
C PRO A 130 1.44 -15.78 -26.75
N ASN A 131 2.07 -15.80 -25.57
CA ASN A 131 2.29 -17.00 -24.77
C ASN A 131 2.47 -16.66 -23.29
N ALA A 132 2.45 -17.67 -22.43
CA ALA A 132 2.55 -17.52 -20.99
C ALA A 132 3.89 -16.90 -20.51
N TRP A 133 4.99 -17.11 -21.23
CA TRP A 133 6.28 -16.54 -20.86
C TRP A 133 6.32 -15.03 -21.05
N VAL A 134 5.78 -14.54 -22.17
CA VAL A 134 5.64 -13.09 -22.42
C VAL A 134 4.68 -12.47 -21.41
N LEU A 135 3.55 -13.12 -21.12
CA LEU A 135 2.61 -12.68 -20.10
C LEU A 135 3.28 -12.61 -18.72
N GLY A 136 3.96 -13.68 -18.31
CA GLY A 136 4.69 -13.73 -17.04
C GLY A 136 5.78 -12.67 -16.93
N GLY A 137 6.57 -12.49 -18.02
CA GLY A 137 7.61 -11.46 -18.10
C GLY A 137 7.05 -10.04 -18.00
N ALA A 138 5.98 -9.75 -18.73
CA ALA A 138 5.29 -8.45 -18.65
C ALA A 138 4.74 -8.18 -17.24
N ARG A 139 4.12 -9.17 -16.61
CA ARG A 139 3.65 -9.07 -15.21
C ARG A 139 4.81 -8.88 -14.21
N PHE A 140 5.95 -9.53 -14.44
CA PHE A 140 7.13 -9.31 -13.60
C PHE A 140 7.64 -7.86 -13.71
N VAL A 141 7.72 -7.32 -14.92
CA VAL A 141 8.11 -5.91 -15.16
C VAL A 141 7.10 -4.95 -14.51
N MET A 142 5.80 -5.22 -14.62
CA MET A 142 4.76 -4.48 -13.93
C MET A 142 4.96 -4.51 -12.41
N GLY A 143 5.33 -5.68 -11.89
CA GLY A 143 5.63 -5.87 -10.47
C GLY A 143 6.80 -5.04 -9.97
N LEU A 144 7.85 -4.84 -10.78
CA LEU A 144 8.96 -3.94 -10.41
C LEU A 144 8.42 -2.53 -10.09
N GLY A 145 7.54 -1.98 -10.94
CA GLY A 145 6.89 -0.69 -10.70
C GLY A 145 6.05 -0.69 -9.41
N VAL A 146 5.16 -1.67 -9.27
CA VAL A 146 4.30 -1.84 -8.07
C VAL A 146 5.11 -1.90 -6.78
N GLY A 147 6.24 -2.62 -6.79
CA GLY A 147 7.10 -2.74 -5.62
C GLY A 147 7.76 -1.43 -5.21
N ILE A 148 8.09 -0.58 -6.18
CA ILE A 148 8.70 0.74 -5.95
C ILE A 148 7.65 1.72 -5.42
N ASP A 149 6.42 1.71 -5.94
CA ASP A 149 5.39 2.72 -5.66
C ASP A 149 4.96 2.73 -4.18
N LEU A 150 4.73 1.56 -3.59
CA LEU A 150 4.13 1.44 -2.26
C LEU A 150 4.98 2.06 -1.12
N PRO A 151 6.31 1.84 -1.02
CA PRO A 151 7.15 2.53 -0.04
C PRO A 151 7.10 4.05 -0.16
N VAL A 152 7.08 4.57 -1.38
CA VAL A 152 7.01 6.02 -1.66
C VAL A 152 5.65 6.57 -1.23
N ALA A 153 4.56 5.91 -1.59
CA ALA A 153 3.21 6.30 -1.20
C ALA A 153 3.02 6.33 0.32
N MET A 154 3.54 5.32 1.04
CA MET A 154 3.45 5.26 2.51
C MET A 154 4.28 6.35 3.18
N ALA A 155 5.45 6.71 2.64
CA ALA A 155 6.24 7.83 3.12
C ALA A 155 5.48 9.15 2.97
N PHE A 156 4.85 9.40 1.83
CA PHE A 156 3.98 10.57 1.63
C PHE A 156 2.83 10.62 2.63
N LEU A 157 2.11 9.50 2.82
CA LEU A 157 1.00 9.43 3.79
C LEU A 157 1.45 9.75 5.22
N ALA A 158 2.63 9.28 5.63
CA ALA A 158 3.18 9.54 6.95
C ALA A 158 3.61 11.00 7.14
N GLU A 159 4.22 11.64 6.12
CA GLU A 159 4.68 13.04 6.16
C GLU A 159 3.52 14.03 6.27
N PHE A 160 2.38 13.76 5.63
CA PHE A 160 1.21 14.64 5.63
C PHE A 160 0.20 14.35 6.72
N SER A 161 0.56 13.62 7.79
CA SER A 161 -0.35 13.16 8.84
C SER A 161 -0.02 13.73 10.23
N ARG A 162 -1.07 14.05 11.02
CA ARG A 162 -0.94 14.51 12.42
C ARG A 162 -0.79 13.34 13.39
N LEU A 163 -0.11 13.57 14.52
CA LEU A 163 0.14 12.54 15.56
C LEU A 163 -1.12 12.12 16.33
N SER A 164 -2.06 13.03 16.57
CA SER A 164 -3.22 12.79 17.45
C SER A 164 -4.54 13.36 16.90
N GLY A 165 -5.67 12.88 17.40
CA GLY A 165 -7.01 13.32 17.05
C GLY A 165 -7.68 12.54 15.92
N ARG A 166 -8.87 12.96 15.47
CA ARG A 166 -9.54 12.40 14.29
C ARG A 166 -8.65 12.57 13.06
N GLY A 167 -8.33 11.46 12.37
CA GLY A 167 -7.40 11.45 11.24
C GLY A 167 -5.93 11.44 11.66
N ASN A 168 -5.60 10.80 12.80
CA ASN A 168 -4.24 10.56 13.24
C ASN A 168 -3.43 9.71 12.23
N LYS A 169 -2.12 9.57 12.44
CA LYS A 169 -1.22 8.81 11.55
C LYS A 169 -1.75 7.40 11.26
N ALA A 170 -2.20 6.67 12.28
CA ALA A 170 -2.72 5.31 12.12
C ALA A 170 -3.98 5.26 11.24
N SER A 171 -4.95 6.15 11.47
CA SER A 171 -6.16 6.26 10.66
C SER A 171 -5.85 6.60 9.20
N ARG A 172 -4.92 7.53 8.95
CA ARG A 172 -4.54 7.91 7.57
C ARG A 172 -3.77 6.81 6.87
N ILE A 173 -2.87 6.12 7.56
CA ILE A 173 -2.19 4.95 6.99
C ILE A 173 -3.22 3.87 6.66
N ALA A 174 -4.17 3.59 7.55
CA ALA A 174 -5.20 2.58 7.33
C ALA A 174 -6.11 2.87 6.10
N THR A 175 -6.17 4.12 5.58
CA THR A 175 -6.97 4.45 4.38
C THR A 175 -6.53 3.72 3.11
N TRP A 176 -5.31 3.18 3.06
CA TRP A 176 -4.86 2.38 1.94
C TRP A 176 -5.76 1.14 1.72
N CYS A 177 -6.27 0.57 2.80
CA CYS A 177 -7.06 -0.66 2.77
C CYS A 177 -8.42 -0.50 2.07
N PRO A 178 -9.30 0.46 2.42
CA PRO A 178 -10.52 0.67 1.66
C PRO A 178 -10.26 1.09 0.20
N VAL A 179 -9.18 1.83 -0.10
CA VAL A 179 -8.80 2.15 -1.50
C VAL A 179 -8.44 0.88 -2.27
N TRP A 180 -7.71 -0.04 -1.64
CA TRP A 180 -7.41 -1.37 -2.20
C TRP A 180 -8.67 -2.13 -2.57
N TYR A 181 -9.64 -2.24 -1.66
CA TYR A 181 -10.89 -2.96 -1.93
C TYR A 181 -11.81 -2.24 -2.92
N ALA A 182 -11.81 -0.91 -2.94
CA ALA A 182 -12.50 -0.14 -3.97
C ALA A 182 -11.94 -0.46 -5.37
N ALA A 183 -10.61 -0.53 -5.50
CA ALA A 183 -9.95 -0.87 -6.76
C ALA A 183 -10.30 -2.29 -7.24
N ILE A 184 -10.30 -3.27 -6.33
CA ILE A 184 -10.75 -4.62 -6.64
C ILE A 184 -12.21 -4.64 -7.07
N SER A 185 -13.09 -3.90 -6.37
CA SER A 185 -14.50 -3.81 -6.75
C SER A 185 -14.69 -3.20 -8.14
N ILE A 186 -13.90 -2.17 -8.48
CA ILE A 186 -13.91 -1.57 -9.82
C ILE A 186 -13.40 -2.56 -10.86
N SER A 187 -12.36 -3.34 -10.57
CA SER A 187 -11.91 -4.39 -11.49
C SER A 187 -13.00 -5.43 -11.75
N TYR A 188 -13.75 -5.83 -10.71
CA TYR A 188 -14.87 -6.77 -10.86
C TYR A 188 -16.05 -6.18 -11.65
N LEU A 189 -16.34 -4.89 -11.47
CA LEU A 189 -17.34 -4.18 -12.28
C LEU A 189 -16.93 -4.11 -13.76
N LEU A 190 -15.64 -3.89 -14.05
CA LEU A 190 -15.12 -3.93 -15.42
C LEU A 190 -15.18 -5.33 -16.01
N VAL A 191 -14.86 -6.37 -15.23
CA VAL A 191 -15.05 -7.76 -15.64
C VAL A 191 -16.50 -8.02 -16.01
N LEU A 192 -17.46 -7.58 -15.17
CA LEU A 192 -18.89 -7.69 -15.43
C LEU A 192 -19.29 -6.95 -16.70
N GLY A 193 -18.80 -5.72 -16.89
CA GLY A 193 -19.07 -4.91 -18.07
C GLY A 193 -18.60 -5.59 -19.36
N PHE A 194 -17.35 -6.04 -19.40
CA PHE A 194 -16.81 -6.76 -20.56
C PHE A 194 -17.51 -8.11 -20.76
N TYR A 195 -17.78 -8.86 -19.71
CA TYR A 195 -18.50 -10.14 -19.79
C TYR A 195 -19.89 -9.99 -20.38
N SER A 196 -20.61 -8.89 -20.06
CA SER A 196 -21.96 -8.64 -20.57
C SER A 196 -22.00 -8.10 -22.01
N THR A 197 -20.90 -7.47 -22.46
CA THR A 197 -20.84 -6.84 -23.80
C THR A 197 -20.13 -7.69 -24.84
N LEU A 198 -19.25 -8.60 -24.41
CA LEU A 198 -18.53 -9.48 -25.33
C LEU A 198 -19.46 -10.61 -25.85
N PRO A 199 -19.50 -10.84 -27.16
CA PRO A 199 -20.15 -12.02 -27.73
C PRO A 199 -19.50 -13.30 -27.19
N ALA A 200 -20.27 -14.37 -27.01
CA ALA A 200 -19.78 -15.65 -26.50
C ALA A 200 -18.62 -16.23 -27.36
N SER A 201 -18.61 -15.95 -28.67
CA SER A 201 -17.53 -16.32 -29.58
C SER A 201 -16.17 -15.66 -29.27
N HIS A 202 -16.17 -14.56 -28.54
CA HIS A 202 -14.96 -13.79 -28.20
C HIS A 202 -14.65 -13.80 -26.67
N SER A 203 -15.28 -14.68 -25.91
CA SER A 203 -15.09 -14.79 -24.46
C SER A 203 -13.60 -15.00 -24.05
N GLY A 204 -12.79 -15.61 -24.90
CA GLY A 204 -11.34 -15.76 -24.69
C GLY A 204 -10.54 -14.45 -24.68
N LEU A 205 -11.12 -13.34 -25.20
CA LEU A 205 -10.47 -12.03 -25.17
C LEU A 205 -10.68 -11.29 -23.84
N LEU A 206 -11.57 -11.77 -22.97
CA LEU A 206 -11.95 -11.11 -21.74
C LEU A 206 -10.73 -10.74 -20.88
N TRP A 207 -9.85 -11.70 -20.60
CA TRP A 207 -8.69 -11.47 -19.76
C TRP A 207 -7.69 -10.45 -20.38
N ARG A 208 -7.56 -10.44 -21.72
CA ARG A 208 -6.68 -9.52 -22.45
C ARG A 208 -7.20 -8.08 -22.34
N LEU A 209 -8.50 -7.88 -22.50
CA LEU A 209 -9.15 -6.57 -22.39
C LEU A 209 -9.04 -6.02 -20.98
N ILE A 210 -9.27 -6.85 -19.96
CA ILE A 210 -9.25 -6.43 -18.57
C ILE A 210 -7.82 -6.03 -18.17
N LEU A 211 -6.79 -6.83 -18.50
CA LEU A 211 -5.40 -6.50 -18.22
C LEU A 211 -4.92 -5.26 -18.98
N GLY A 212 -5.26 -5.17 -20.29
CA GLY A 212 -4.89 -4.01 -21.10
C GLY A 212 -5.55 -2.71 -20.64
N PHE A 213 -6.80 -2.78 -20.16
CA PHE A 213 -7.49 -1.62 -19.61
C PHE A 213 -6.77 -1.01 -18.41
N GLY A 214 -5.94 -1.76 -17.69
CA GLY A 214 -5.08 -1.25 -16.62
C GLY A 214 -4.17 -0.08 -17.04
N ALA A 215 -3.83 0.02 -18.33
CA ALA A 215 -3.09 1.17 -18.87
C ALA A 215 -3.86 2.50 -18.75
N VAL A 216 -5.20 2.47 -18.81
CA VAL A 216 -6.04 3.68 -18.77
C VAL A 216 -5.93 4.40 -17.41
N PRO A 217 -6.23 3.77 -16.26
CA PRO A 217 -6.05 4.44 -14.97
C PRO A 217 -4.58 4.81 -14.71
N ALA A 218 -3.60 4.04 -15.19
CA ALA A 218 -2.19 4.39 -15.06
C ALA A 218 -1.85 5.68 -15.81
N LEU A 219 -2.34 5.89 -17.03
CA LEU A 219 -2.18 7.12 -17.79
C LEU A 219 -2.85 8.31 -17.09
N ILE A 220 -4.03 8.12 -16.52
CA ILE A 220 -4.72 9.15 -15.73
C ILE A 220 -3.85 9.54 -14.52
N ILE A 221 -3.30 8.57 -13.81
CA ILE A 221 -2.42 8.81 -12.65
C ILE A 221 -1.16 9.56 -13.08
N ILE A 222 -0.53 9.20 -14.21
CA ILE A 222 0.63 9.93 -14.76
C ILE A 222 0.25 11.41 -15.01
N ALA A 223 -0.88 11.66 -15.68
CA ALA A 223 -1.35 13.00 -15.99
C ALA A 223 -1.61 13.83 -14.72
N VAL A 224 -2.24 13.22 -13.70
CA VAL A 224 -2.51 13.87 -12.42
C VAL A 224 -1.21 14.11 -11.64
N ARG A 225 -0.32 13.10 -11.56
CA ARG A 225 0.99 13.23 -10.88
C ARG A 225 1.84 14.33 -11.50
N SER A 226 1.95 14.41 -12.84
CA SER A 226 2.74 15.41 -13.54
C SER A 226 2.29 16.85 -13.26
N ARG A 227 0.99 17.05 -12.97
CA ARG A 227 0.43 18.38 -12.71
C ARG A 227 0.53 18.81 -11.25
N TYR A 228 0.39 17.88 -10.30
CA TYR A 228 0.20 18.21 -8.88
C TYR A 228 1.34 17.80 -7.96
N ILE A 229 2.21 16.87 -8.37
CA ILE A 229 3.36 16.45 -7.57
C ILE A 229 4.62 17.14 -8.08
N SER A 230 5.41 17.66 -7.14
CA SER A 230 6.78 18.10 -7.36
C SER A 230 7.73 17.23 -6.55
N GLU A 231 9.03 17.42 -6.76
CA GLU A 231 10.04 16.75 -5.94
C GLU A 231 9.90 17.18 -4.45
N SER A 232 10.39 16.33 -3.56
CA SER A 232 10.37 16.62 -2.13
C SER A 232 11.35 17.76 -1.79
N PRO A 233 10.89 18.83 -1.09
CA PRO A 233 11.80 19.89 -0.66
C PRO A 233 12.84 19.39 0.35
N VAL A 234 12.49 18.40 1.18
CA VAL A 234 13.40 17.76 2.14
C VAL A 234 14.48 16.96 1.40
N TRP A 235 14.11 16.26 0.32
CA TRP A 235 15.08 15.55 -0.51
C TRP A 235 16.04 16.51 -1.20
N ALA A 236 15.54 17.61 -1.81
CA ALA A 236 16.39 18.62 -2.43
C ALA A 236 17.38 19.22 -1.44
N ALA A 237 16.93 19.55 -0.22
CA ALA A 237 17.77 20.06 0.85
C ALA A 237 18.83 19.04 1.28
N ASN A 238 18.49 17.76 1.38
CA ASN A 238 19.43 16.68 1.69
C ASN A 238 20.50 16.45 0.61
N GLN A 239 20.20 16.84 -0.64
CA GLN A 239 21.16 16.84 -1.76
C GLN A 239 22.04 18.13 -1.77
N GLY A 240 21.83 19.04 -0.83
CA GLY A 240 22.54 20.33 -0.77
C GLY A 240 21.91 21.44 -1.62
N ASP A 241 20.79 21.19 -2.30
CA ASP A 241 20.05 22.19 -3.09
C ASP A 241 19.00 22.90 -2.22
N LEU A 242 19.46 23.82 -1.34
CA LEU A 242 18.57 24.60 -0.49
C LEU A 242 17.73 25.61 -1.28
N GLU A 243 18.26 26.14 -2.39
CA GLU A 243 17.50 27.05 -3.26
C GLU A 243 16.39 26.30 -4.00
N GLY A 244 16.68 25.08 -4.50
CA GLY A 244 15.67 24.17 -5.03
C GLY A 244 14.59 23.84 -4.01
N ALA A 245 14.99 23.54 -2.77
CA ALA A 245 14.06 23.28 -1.67
C ALA A 245 13.16 24.50 -1.38
N ALA A 246 13.70 25.72 -1.36
CA ALA A 246 12.92 26.95 -1.18
C ALA A 246 11.91 27.16 -2.32
N ARG A 247 12.32 26.95 -3.58
CA ARG A 247 11.43 27.01 -4.74
C ARG A 247 10.29 25.98 -4.65
N ILE A 248 10.58 24.77 -4.24
CA ILE A 248 9.59 23.71 -4.06
C ILE A 248 8.63 24.06 -2.91
N LEU A 249 9.13 24.55 -1.77
CA LEU A 249 8.30 25.02 -0.65
C LEU A 249 7.32 26.11 -1.09
N LYS A 250 7.78 27.10 -1.85
CA LYS A 250 6.94 28.18 -2.37
C LYS A 250 5.85 27.64 -3.30
N ARG A 251 6.23 26.78 -4.27
CA ARG A 251 5.32 26.28 -5.30
C ARG A 251 4.29 25.30 -4.74
N SER A 252 4.72 24.37 -3.87
CA SER A 252 3.89 23.24 -3.46
C SER A 252 3.24 23.42 -2.09
N TYR A 253 3.84 24.25 -1.23
CA TYR A 253 3.36 24.49 0.14
C TYR A 253 2.93 25.94 0.39
N GLY A 254 3.17 26.84 -0.57
CA GLY A 254 2.87 28.27 -0.42
C GLY A 254 3.78 28.98 0.60
N ILE A 255 4.87 28.34 1.02
CA ILE A 255 5.81 28.88 2.02
C ILE A 255 6.94 29.62 1.28
N ASP A 256 6.95 30.95 1.39
CA ASP A 256 8.01 31.79 0.83
C ASP A 256 9.18 31.87 1.85
N ALA A 257 10.20 31.04 1.66
CA ALA A 257 11.35 30.93 2.54
C ALA A 257 12.61 31.45 1.86
N GLU A 258 13.50 32.09 2.62
CA GLU A 258 14.79 32.59 2.16
C GLU A 258 15.93 31.68 2.61
N VAL A 259 16.91 31.48 1.73
CA VAL A 259 18.12 30.70 2.08
C VAL A 259 19.12 31.64 2.73
N SER A 260 19.65 31.26 3.89
CA SER A 260 20.68 32.04 4.57
C SER A 260 21.95 32.12 3.74
N ARG A 261 22.51 33.33 3.58
CA ARG A 261 23.79 33.52 2.89
C ARG A 261 25.01 33.03 3.64
N ASP A 262 24.86 32.80 4.97
CA ASP A 262 25.94 32.35 5.85
C ASP A 262 26.08 30.83 5.99
N VAL A 263 25.45 30.07 5.07
CA VAL A 263 25.62 28.62 5.07
C VAL A 263 27.01 28.28 4.60
N SER A 264 27.94 28.13 5.55
CA SER A 264 29.28 27.61 5.24
C SER A 264 29.12 26.25 4.57
N SER A 265 29.84 26.07 3.48
CA SER A 265 29.82 24.87 2.62
C SER A 265 30.12 23.54 3.37
N ALA A 266 30.53 23.62 4.62
CA ALA A 266 30.81 22.49 5.50
C ALA A 266 29.57 21.90 6.19
N ALA A 267 28.57 22.73 6.56
CA ALA A 267 27.30 22.25 7.15
C ALA A 267 26.38 21.52 6.13
N ASN A 268 26.57 21.81 4.84
CA ASN A 268 25.83 21.19 3.72
C ASN A 268 26.36 19.79 3.35
N ARG A 269 27.47 19.32 3.92
CA ARG A 269 28.15 18.09 3.48
C ARG A 269 28.02 16.88 4.39
N ALA A 270 27.20 16.93 5.43
CA ALA A 270 26.81 15.71 6.10
C ALA A 270 25.49 15.22 5.47
N PRO A 271 25.53 14.43 4.37
CA PRO A 271 24.33 13.73 3.96
C PRO A 271 23.95 12.88 5.18
N VAL A 272 22.76 13.12 5.73
CA VAL A 272 22.12 12.07 6.51
C VAL A 272 22.27 10.83 5.63
N ARG A 273 23.03 9.83 6.08
CA ARG A 273 23.26 8.58 5.30
C ARG A 273 21.95 7.82 5.23
N ALA A 274 21.00 8.36 4.50
CA ALA A 274 19.80 7.68 4.08
C ALA A 274 20.23 6.46 3.25
N GLY A 275 19.74 5.27 3.60
CA GLY A 275 20.00 4.05 2.83
C GLY A 275 21.30 3.30 3.17
N SER A 276 21.86 3.41 4.37
CA SER A 276 22.96 2.53 4.77
C SER A 276 22.46 1.10 5.07
N TRP A 277 23.13 0.08 4.52
CA TRP A 277 22.90 -1.33 4.88
C TRP A 277 23.01 -1.61 6.40
N ARG A 278 23.74 -0.78 7.13
CA ARG A 278 23.83 -0.81 8.60
C ARG A 278 22.48 -0.61 9.29
N ASN A 279 21.56 0.14 8.66
CA ASN A 279 20.24 0.41 9.21
C ASN A 279 19.37 -0.85 9.26
N TYR A 280 19.58 -1.81 8.34
CA TYR A 280 18.92 -3.13 8.43
C TYR A 280 19.33 -3.90 9.67
N GLY A 281 20.61 -3.80 10.09
CA GLY A 281 21.11 -4.39 11.33
C GLY A 281 20.45 -3.77 12.59
N ALA A 282 20.08 -2.50 12.56
CA ALA A 282 19.38 -1.83 13.65
C ALA A 282 17.96 -2.38 13.87
N LEU A 283 17.25 -2.77 12.81
CA LEU A 283 15.91 -3.39 12.91
C LEU A 283 15.91 -4.70 13.70
N LEU A 284 17.04 -5.40 13.71
CA LEU A 284 17.19 -6.73 14.32
C LEU A 284 17.85 -6.66 15.70
N ARG A 285 17.88 -5.47 16.33
CA ARG A 285 18.51 -5.27 17.65
C ARG A 285 17.59 -4.56 18.64
N GLY A 286 17.81 -4.80 19.91
CA GLY A 286 17.14 -4.10 21.01
C GLY A 286 15.62 -4.13 20.93
N VAL A 287 15.00 -3.00 21.18
CA VAL A 287 13.53 -2.82 21.20
C VAL A 287 12.93 -3.06 19.81
N TYR A 288 13.66 -2.70 18.74
CA TYR A 288 13.17 -2.82 17.37
C TYR A 288 13.04 -4.28 16.92
N LEU A 289 13.83 -5.22 17.46
CA LEU A 289 13.70 -6.64 17.10
C LEU A 289 12.29 -7.18 17.32
N LYS A 290 11.71 -6.93 18.50
CA LYS A 290 10.34 -7.40 18.82
C LYS A 290 9.30 -6.75 17.91
N ARG A 291 9.45 -5.45 17.65
CA ARG A 291 8.54 -4.70 16.75
C ARG A 291 8.66 -5.18 15.30
N THR A 292 9.89 -5.46 14.85
CA THR A 292 10.18 -6.01 13.51
C THR A 292 9.58 -7.42 13.37
N ILE A 293 9.78 -8.30 14.34
CA ILE A 293 9.20 -9.64 14.32
C ILE A 293 7.67 -9.55 14.23
N LEU A 294 7.04 -8.73 15.08
CA LEU A 294 5.59 -8.57 15.07
C LEU A 294 5.08 -8.05 13.73
N ALA A 295 5.64 -6.93 13.24
CA ALA A 295 5.22 -6.33 11.98
C ALA A 295 5.41 -7.30 10.79
N THR A 296 6.53 -8.05 10.79
CA THR A 296 6.85 -9.01 9.74
C THR A 296 5.95 -10.23 9.77
N VAL A 297 5.77 -10.87 10.93
CA VAL A 297 4.94 -12.08 11.05
C VAL A 297 3.48 -11.76 10.74
N THR A 298 2.95 -10.65 11.27
CA THR A 298 1.58 -10.22 10.92
C THR A 298 1.45 -9.86 9.45
N GLY A 299 2.45 -9.19 8.86
CA GLY A 299 2.47 -8.89 7.43
C GLY A 299 2.48 -10.14 6.55
N ILE A 300 3.36 -11.10 6.83
CA ILE A 300 3.47 -12.39 6.12
C ILE A 300 2.16 -13.18 6.23
N ALA A 301 1.62 -13.32 7.45
CA ALA A 301 0.39 -14.05 7.70
C ALA A 301 -0.81 -13.45 6.97
N SER A 302 -0.95 -12.12 7.03
CA SER A 302 -2.00 -11.38 6.32
C SER A 302 -1.89 -11.57 4.81
N ALA A 303 -0.70 -11.39 4.25
CA ALA A 303 -0.47 -11.48 2.82
C ALA A 303 -0.74 -12.90 2.30
N PHE A 304 -0.29 -13.94 3.02
CA PHE A 304 -0.52 -15.33 2.63
C PHE A 304 -2.02 -15.68 2.61
N ALA A 305 -2.72 -15.46 3.72
CA ALA A 305 -4.13 -15.81 3.84
C ALA A 305 -4.99 -15.01 2.86
N TYR A 306 -4.73 -13.70 2.74
CA TYR A 306 -5.48 -12.81 1.86
C TYR A 306 -5.33 -13.19 0.38
N ASN A 307 -4.11 -13.41 -0.10
CA ASN A 307 -3.91 -13.74 -1.51
C ASN A 307 -4.52 -15.09 -1.88
N ALA A 308 -4.44 -16.09 -0.99
CA ALA A 308 -5.09 -17.38 -1.22
C ALA A 308 -6.61 -17.27 -1.31
N VAL A 309 -7.25 -16.51 -0.41
CA VAL A 309 -8.72 -16.45 -0.33
C VAL A 309 -9.31 -15.38 -1.25
N ALA A 310 -8.81 -14.13 -1.20
CA ALA A 310 -9.42 -13.01 -1.92
C ALA A 310 -9.17 -13.08 -3.42
N PHE A 311 -7.94 -13.42 -3.85
CA PHE A 311 -7.67 -13.65 -5.26
C PHE A 311 -8.04 -15.06 -5.72
N GLY A 312 -8.13 -16.02 -4.80
CA GLY A 312 -8.75 -17.31 -5.03
C GLY A 312 -10.29 -17.28 -5.06
N LEU A 313 -10.93 -16.18 -4.68
CA LEU A 313 -12.39 -16.07 -4.52
C LEU A 313 -13.18 -16.51 -5.77
N PRO A 314 -12.84 -16.10 -7.00
CA PRO A 314 -13.51 -16.59 -8.20
C PRO A 314 -13.36 -18.11 -8.37
N VAL A 315 -12.20 -18.67 -8.03
CA VAL A 315 -11.97 -20.12 -8.10
C VAL A 315 -12.79 -20.85 -7.02
N ILE A 316 -12.80 -20.32 -5.80
CA ILE A 316 -13.57 -20.89 -4.68
C ILE A 316 -15.07 -20.93 -5.04
N ILE A 317 -15.65 -19.80 -5.47
CA ILE A 317 -17.06 -19.70 -5.78
C ILE A 317 -17.42 -20.57 -7.00
N SER A 318 -16.66 -20.47 -8.09
CA SER A 318 -17.00 -21.20 -9.33
C SER A 318 -16.66 -22.69 -9.28
N SER A 319 -15.62 -23.12 -8.54
CA SER A 319 -15.15 -24.50 -8.55
C SER A 319 -15.56 -25.28 -7.31
N PHE A 320 -15.50 -24.66 -6.11
CA PHE A 320 -15.85 -25.34 -4.86
C PHE A 320 -17.33 -25.23 -4.55
N LEU A 321 -17.95 -24.06 -4.86
CA LEU A 321 -19.38 -23.86 -4.68
C LEU A 321 -20.20 -24.13 -5.96
N ALA A 322 -19.53 -24.55 -7.04
CA ALA A 322 -20.14 -24.95 -8.32
C ALA A 322 -21.08 -23.86 -8.93
N GLN A 323 -20.72 -22.58 -8.81
CA GLN A 323 -21.54 -21.45 -9.29
C GLN A 323 -21.18 -21.04 -10.73
N SER A 324 -22.17 -20.44 -11.44
CA SER A 324 -21.97 -19.86 -12.77
C SER A 324 -20.99 -18.69 -12.75
N MET A 325 -20.45 -18.33 -13.92
CA MET A 325 -19.53 -17.18 -14.05
C MET A 325 -20.18 -15.88 -13.59
N LEU A 326 -21.43 -15.61 -13.99
CA LEU A 326 -22.15 -14.42 -13.57
C LEU A 326 -22.36 -14.37 -12.06
N THR A 327 -22.82 -15.47 -11.46
CA THR A 327 -22.96 -15.58 -10.00
C THR A 327 -21.62 -15.38 -9.30
N THR A 328 -20.55 -15.93 -9.86
CA THR A 328 -19.19 -15.78 -9.32
C THR A 328 -18.75 -14.31 -9.30
N ILE A 329 -18.96 -13.57 -10.39
CA ILE A 329 -18.62 -12.14 -10.46
C ILE A 329 -19.45 -11.34 -9.45
N LEU A 330 -20.78 -11.51 -9.44
CA LEU A 330 -21.67 -10.78 -8.55
C LEU A 330 -21.42 -11.10 -7.08
N ALA A 331 -21.22 -12.36 -6.72
CA ALA A 331 -20.91 -12.77 -5.35
C ALA A 331 -19.54 -12.24 -4.91
N SER A 332 -18.52 -12.31 -5.76
CA SER A 332 -17.19 -11.75 -5.46
C SER A 332 -17.25 -10.24 -5.24
N LEU A 333 -18.00 -9.53 -6.08
CA LEU A 333 -18.23 -8.08 -5.94
C LEU A 333 -18.96 -7.76 -4.64
N ALA A 334 -20.06 -8.44 -4.35
CA ALA A 334 -20.85 -8.24 -3.14
C ALA A 334 -20.04 -8.52 -1.86
N LEU A 335 -19.27 -9.62 -1.84
CA LEU A 335 -18.42 -9.98 -0.73
C LEU A 335 -17.29 -8.97 -0.51
N ASN A 336 -16.61 -8.55 -1.57
CA ASN A 336 -15.52 -7.59 -1.47
C ASN A 336 -16.03 -6.20 -1.04
N LEU A 337 -17.11 -5.70 -1.65
CA LEU A 337 -17.66 -4.39 -1.37
C LEU A 337 -18.39 -4.35 -0.01
N GLY A 338 -19.22 -5.36 0.27
CA GLY A 338 -20.04 -5.41 1.48
C GLY A 338 -19.26 -5.72 2.75
N PHE A 339 -18.18 -6.48 2.68
CA PHE A 339 -17.45 -6.94 3.86
C PHE A 339 -16.02 -6.44 3.92
N ALA A 340 -15.21 -6.64 2.88
CA ALA A 340 -13.81 -6.21 2.91
C ALA A 340 -13.67 -4.68 2.91
N PHE A 341 -14.37 -4.00 1.99
CA PHE A 341 -14.34 -2.54 1.88
C PHE A 341 -14.97 -1.87 3.10
N VAL A 342 -16.15 -2.33 3.53
CA VAL A 342 -16.83 -1.82 4.73
C VAL A 342 -15.98 -2.08 5.97
N GLY A 343 -15.35 -3.25 6.09
CA GLY A 343 -14.40 -3.56 7.16
C GLY A 343 -13.23 -2.59 7.22
N GLY A 344 -12.66 -2.24 6.05
CA GLY A 344 -11.61 -1.22 5.94
C GLY A 344 -12.07 0.17 6.38
N LEU A 345 -13.27 0.59 6.01
CA LEU A 345 -13.87 1.87 6.46
C LEU A 345 -14.08 1.90 7.97
N ILE A 346 -14.58 0.80 8.54
CA ILE A 346 -14.74 0.63 9.98
C ILE A 346 -13.37 0.77 10.67
N ALA A 347 -12.34 0.07 10.18
CA ALA A 347 -10.99 0.12 10.72
C ALA A 347 -10.44 1.56 10.78
N VAL A 348 -10.52 2.30 9.66
CA VAL A 348 -10.07 3.70 9.57
C VAL A 348 -10.75 4.58 10.63
N ARG A 349 -12.04 4.34 10.88
CA ARG A 349 -12.83 5.17 11.80
C ARG A 349 -12.57 4.84 13.27
N ILE A 350 -12.37 3.56 13.61
CA ILE A 350 -12.30 3.10 14.99
C ILE A 350 -10.87 2.88 15.51
N VAL A 351 -9.85 2.80 14.64
CA VAL A 351 -8.47 2.60 15.09
C VAL A 351 -7.97 3.66 16.07
N PRO A 352 -8.37 4.96 15.99
CA PRO A 352 -7.96 5.96 16.98
C PRO A 352 -8.51 5.71 18.38
N MET A 353 -9.60 4.96 18.50
CA MET A 353 -10.29 4.67 19.77
C MET A 353 -9.90 3.32 20.36
N VAL A 354 -9.79 2.31 19.52
CA VAL A 354 -9.60 0.90 19.92
C VAL A 354 -8.13 0.48 19.88
N GLY A 355 -7.35 1.05 18.95
CA GLY A 355 -5.97 0.69 18.68
C GLY A 355 -5.81 -0.37 17.59
N ALA A 356 -4.64 -0.34 16.92
CA ALA A 356 -4.33 -1.26 15.83
C ALA A 356 -4.15 -2.70 16.31
N TRP A 357 -3.54 -2.90 17.47
CA TRP A 357 -3.29 -4.23 18.03
C TRP A 357 -4.59 -5.01 18.26
N LYS A 358 -5.57 -4.41 18.96
CA LYS A 358 -6.85 -5.08 19.27
C LYS A 358 -7.64 -5.41 18.01
N LEU A 359 -7.68 -4.48 17.04
CA LEU A 359 -8.38 -4.70 15.78
C LEU A 359 -7.73 -5.81 14.95
N THR A 360 -6.41 -5.92 14.97
CA THR A 360 -5.69 -6.97 14.26
C THR A 360 -5.89 -8.34 14.91
N VAL A 361 -5.93 -8.41 16.26
CA VAL A 361 -6.30 -9.64 17.00
C VAL A 361 -7.70 -10.09 16.61
N LEU A 362 -8.69 -9.19 16.64
CA LEU A 362 -10.07 -9.50 16.23
C LEU A 362 -10.11 -9.99 14.78
N GLY A 363 -9.42 -9.32 13.89
CA GLY A 363 -9.40 -9.68 12.47
C GLY A 363 -8.83 -11.07 12.21
N TYR A 364 -7.70 -11.43 12.84
CA TYR A 364 -7.14 -12.78 12.72
C TYR A 364 -8.01 -13.84 13.37
N ALA A 365 -8.67 -13.55 14.50
CA ALA A 365 -9.61 -14.49 15.11
C ALA A 365 -10.79 -14.78 14.17
N LEU A 366 -11.38 -13.76 13.55
CA LEU A 366 -12.45 -13.91 12.56
C LEU A 366 -11.98 -14.71 11.33
N GLN A 367 -10.77 -14.45 10.82
CA GLN A 367 -10.20 -15.20 9.69
C GLN A 367 -9.98 -16.67 10.05
N LEU A 368 -9.46 -16.95 11.23
CA LEU A 368 -9.21 -18.31 11.69
C LEU A 368 -10.53 -19.09 11.80
N ILE A 369 -11.55 -18.51 12.45
CA ILE A 369 -12.89 -19.10 12.56
C ILE A 369 -13.47 -19.37 11.17
N ALA A 370 -13.36 -18.41 10.26
CA ALA A 370 -13.89 -18.54 8.91
C ALA A 370 -13.20 -19.67 8.12
N LEU A 371 -11.88 -19.75 8.16
CA LEU A 371 -11.12 -20.77 7.42
C LEU A 371 -11.33 -22.17 8.00
N LEU A 372 -11.37 -22.31 9.32
CA LEU A 372 -11.70 -23.58 9.96
C LEU A 372 -13.12 -24.01 9.63
N GLY A 373 -14.08 -23.08 9.65
CA GLY A 373 -15.45 -23.32 9.23
C GLY A 373 -15.55 -23.80 7.77
N LEU A 374 -14.85 -23.12 6.83
CA LEU A 374 -14.79 -23.53 5.43
C LEU A 374 -14.15 -24.90 5.24
N ALA A 375 -13.14 -25.23 6.03
CA ALA A 375 -12.48 -26.53 5.99
C ALA A 375 -13.40 -27.67 6.50
N ILE A 376 -14.26 -27.36 7.47
CA ILE A 376 -15.26 -28.31 8.03
C ILE A 376 -16.44 -28.48 7.06
N VAL A 377 -16.99 -27.38 6.51
CA VAL A 377 -18.09 -27.42 5.52
C VAL A 377 -17.65 -28.18 4.27
N GLY A 378 -16.40 -28.04 3.85
CA GLY A 378 -15.87 -28.74 2.69
C GLY A 378 -16.55 -28.33 1.39
N ARG A 379 -16.97 -29.31 0.56
CA ARG A 379 -17.78 -29.08 -0.64
C ARG A 379 -19.25 -29.10 -0.26
N PRO A 380 -19.94 -27.96 -0.35
CA PRO A 380 -21.35 -27.90 0.01
C PRO A 380 -22.20 -28.75 -0.94
N SER A 381 -23.08 -29.52 -0.39
CA SER A 381 -24.05 -30.40 -1.09
C SER A 381 -25.48 -29.89 -1.03
N SER A 382 -25.73 -28.93 -0.15
CA SER A 382 -27.05 -28.35 0.11
C SER A 382 -27.02 -26.82 0.10
N THR A 383 -28.17 -26.19 -0.16
CA THR A 383 -28.31 -24.73 -0.13
C THR A 383 -27.89 -24.11 1.22
N PRO A 384 -28.24 -24.67 2.39
CA PRO A 384 -27.77 -24.15 3.67
C PRO A 384 -26.23 -24.17 3.82
N GLU A 385 -25.57 -25.21 3.30
CA GLU A 385 -24.11 -25.31 3.32
C GLU A 385 -23.45 -24.26 2.41
N VAL A 386 -24.05 -23.98 1.22
CA VAL A 386 -23.59 -22.90 0.34
C VAL A 386 -23.71 -21.56 1.06
N VAL A 387 -24.85 -21.29 1.69
CA VAL A 387 -25.07 -20.05 2.45
C VAL A 387 -24.07 -19.93 3.59
N ALA A 388 -23.80 -21.02 4.33
CA ALA A 388 -22.80 -21.05 5.39
C ALA A 388 -21.39 -20.77 4.85
N ALA A 389 -21.00 -21.36 3.72
CA ALA A 389 -19.71 -21.12 3.09
C ALA A 389 -19.55 -19.65 2.66
N VAL A 390 -20.59 -19.06 2.07
CA VAL A 390 -20.59 -17.63 1.68
C VAL A 390 -20.49 -16.73 2.92
N ALA A 391 -21.22 -17.03 3.99
CA ALA A 391 -21.14 -16.29 5.25
C ALA A 391 -19.74 -16.37 5.90
N LEU A 392 -19.08 -17.53 5.82
CA LEU A 392 -17.71 -17.72 6.29
C LEU A 392 -16.71 -16.92 5.43
N LEU A 393 -16.88 -16.88 4.09
CA LEU A 393 -16.08 -16.03 3.21
C LEU A 393 -16.28 -14.55 3.54
N ALA A 394 -17.51 -14.13 3.80
CA ALA A 394 -17.84 -12.77 4.23
C ALA A 394 -17.15 -12.43 5.57
N THR A 395 -17.17 -13.36 6.54
CA THR A 395 -16.50 -13.22 7.84
C THR A 395 -14.99 -13.10 7.68
N PHE A 396 -14.39 -13.90 6.80
CA PHE A 396 -12.96 -13.79 6.47
C PHE A 396 -12.60 -12.41 5.93
N LEU A 397 -13.35 -11.93 4.94
CA LEU A 397 -13.10 -10.64 4.29
C LEU A 397 -13.34 -9.46 5.23
N LEU A 398 -14.38 -9.52 6.07
CA LEU A 398 -14.61 -8.53 7.12
C LEU A 398 -13.45 -8.51 8.12
N GLY A 399 -13.02 -9.68 8.61
CA GLY A 399 -11.87 -9.81 9.49
C GLY A 399 -10.58 -9.26 8.89
N GLN A 400 -10.36 -9.50 7.59
CA GLN A 400 -9.23 -8.93 6.85
C GLN A 400 -9.32 -7.40 6.80
N GLY A 401 -10.48 -6.85 6.45
CA GLY A 401 -10.69 -5.41 6.33
C GLY A 401 -10.56 -4.67 7.66
N VAL A 402 -11.19 -5.17 8.73
CA VAL A 402 -11.16 -4.55 10.07
C VAL A 402 -9.77 -4.69 10.73
N GLY A 403 -9.10 -5.80 10.50
CA GLY A 403 -7.91 -6.19 11.23
C GLY A 403 -6.61 -6.09 10.40
N PRO A 404 -5.99 -7.22 10.05
CA PRO A 404 -4.64 -7.25 9.50
C PRO A 404 -4.52 -6.49 8.18
N GLY A 405 -5.51 -6.53 7.31
CA GLY A 405 -5.49 -5.79 6.05
C GLY A 405 -5.26 -4.30 6.25
N SER A 406 -5.95 -3.67 7.19
CA SER A 406 -5.80 -2.24 7.47
C SER A 406 -4.53 -1.89 8.24
N HIS A 407 -4.04 -2.78 9.12
CA HIS A 407 -3.06 -2.41 10.14
C HIS A 407 -1.64 -2.96 9.92
N THR A 408 -1.40 -3.87 8.96
CA THR A 408 -0.04 -4.31 8.63
C THR A 408 0.88 -3.14 8.27
N MET A 409 0.38 -2.16 7.50
CA MET A 409 1.12 -0.94 7.19
C MET A 409 1.29 -0.02 8.40
N THR A 410 0.32 0.00 9.31
CA THR A 410 0.41 0.74 10.58
C THR A 410 1.54 0.19 11.44
N PHE A 411 1.63 -1.13 11.60
CA PHE A 411 2.74 -1.78 12.30
C PHE A 411 4.08 -1.50 11.61
N ALA A 412 4.14 -1.66 10.28
CA ALA A 412 5.38 -1.42 9.53
C ALA A 412 5.85 0.03 9.59
N SER A 413 4.93 1.02 9.56
CA SER A 413 5.29 2.43 9.45
C SER A 413 5.48 3.12 10.80
N LEU A 414 4.72 2.72 11.83
CA LEU A 414 4.71 3.37 13.14
C LEU A 414 5.49 2.60 14.23
N SER A 415 6.23 1.56 13.86
CA SER A 415 7.11 0.84 14.79
C SER A 415 8.53 1.38 14.82
N TYR A 416 8.87 2.30 13.89
CA TYR A 416 10.23 2.83 13.76
C TYR A 416 10.25 4.35 13.70
N PRO A 417 11.30 5.00 14.26
CA PRO A 417 11.50 6.43 14.12
C PRO A 417 11.75 6.81 12.66
N THR A 418 11.64 8.10 12.36
CA THR A 418 11.74 8.62 10.98
C THR A 418 13.05 8.23 10.29
N SER A 419 14.15 8.14 11.04
CA SER A 419 15.48 7.73 10.58
C SER A 419 15.54 6.26 10.07
N LEU A 420 14.74 5.36 10.65
CA LEU A 420 14.70 3.93 10.32
C LEU A 420 13.40 3.51 9.58
N ARG A 421 12.40 4.40 9.48
CA ARG A 421 11.07 4.07 8.98
C ARG A 421 11.09 3.54 7.55
N GLY A 422 11.85 4.17 6.66
CA GLY A 422 11.96 3.74 5.26
C GLY A 422 12.51 2.34 5.13
N VAL A 423 13.57 2.03 5.85
CA VAL A 423 14.21 0.70 5.86
C VAL A 423 13.28 -0.33 6.51
N GLY A 424 12.61 0.03 7.62
CA GLY A 424 11.67 -0.84 8.31
C GLY A 424 10.46 -1.21 7.46
N VAL A 425 9.85 -0.24 6.79
CA VAL A 425 8.73 -0.46 5.86
C VAL A 425 9.18 -1.29 4.66
N GLY A 426 10.34 -0.95 4.06
CA GLY A 426 10.88 -1.68 2.92
C GLY A 426 11.17 -3.16 3.25
N PHE A 427 11.79 -3.43 4.39
CA PHE A 427 12.04 -4.79 4.87
C PHE A 427 10.74 -5.58 5.05
N ASN A 428 9.76 -5.00 5.73
CA ASN A 428 8.46 -5.62 5.94
C ASN A 428 7.74 -5.89 4.61
N GLN A 429 7.72 -4.90 3.69
CA GLN A 429 7.10 -5.04 2.38
C GLN A 429 7.75 -6.14 1.53
N THR A 430 9.07 -6.23 1.54
CA THR A 430 9.80 -7.29 0.80
C THR A 430 9.33 -8.68 1.26
N LEU A 431 9.22 -8.90 2.56
CA LEU A 431 8.78 -10.18 3.11
C LEU A 431 7.28 -10.44 2.89
N MET A 432 6.44 -9.40 2.98
CA MET A 432 5.02 -9.51 2.62
C MET A 432 4.84 -9.88 1.15
N ARG A 433 5.59 -9.27 0.22
CA ARG A 433 5.52 -9.59 -1.20
C ARG A 433 6.02 -11.01 -1.50
N ALA A 434 7.07 -11.46 -0.80
CA ALA A 434 7.51 -12.86 -0.88
C ALA A 434 6.41 -13.83 -0.43
N SER A 435 5.71 -13.52 0.65
CA SER A 435 4.57 -14.30 1.14
C SER A 435 3.40 -14.29 0.15
N SER A 436 3.09 -13.11 -0.44
CA SER A 436 2.07 -13.00 -1.50
C SER A 436 2.41 -13.85 -2.72
N ALA A 437 3.68 -13.81 -3.17
CA ALA A 437 4.15 -14.62 -4.30
C ALA A 437 4.03 -16.12 -4.00
N ALA A 438 4.45 -16.53 -2.80
CA ALA A 438 4.30 -17.92 -2.36
C ALA A 438 2.83 -18.36 -2.32
N SER A 439 1.95 -17.52 -1.78
CA SER A 439 0.51 -17.80 -1.70
C SER A 439 -0.13 -17.94 -3.09
N LEU A 440 0.11 -16.98 -3.99
CA LEU A 440 -0.44 -17.00 -5.36
C LEU A 440 0.11 -18.17 -6.19
N PHE A 441 1.37 -18.54 -5.98
CA PHE A 441 1.97 -19.71 -6.62
C PHE A 441 1.40 -21.02 -6.08
N LEU A 442 1.35 -21.14 -4.76
CA LEU A 442 0.95 -22.40 -4.10
C LEU A 442 -0.57 -22.65 -4.17
N PHE A 443 -1.39 -21.61 -4.18
CA PHE A 443 -2.85 -21.79 -4.11
C PHE A 443 -3.43 -22.65 -5.24
N PRO A 444 -3.13 -22.43 -6.53
CA PRO A 444 -3.60 -23.32 -7.61
C PRO A 444 -3.11 -24.77 -7.45
N VAL A 445 -1.87 -24.97 -6.99
CA VAL A 445 -1.28 -26.29 -6.77
C VAL A 445 -1.99 -27.02 -5.63
N LEU A 446 -2.11 -26.35 -4.49
CA LEU A 446 -2.77 -26.90 -3.30
C LEU A 446 -4.26 -27.12 -3.52
N ALA A 447 -4.95 -26.19 -4.22
CA ALA A 447 -6.36 -26.34 -4.55
C ALA A 447 -6.61 -27.56 -5.46
N ALA A 448 -5.72 -27.81 -6.43
CA ALA A 448 -5.79 -28.97 -7.30
C ALA A 448 -5.54 -30.28 -6.53
N ALA A 449 -4.58 -30.29 -5.59
CA ALA A 449 -4.20 -31.49 -4.84
C ALA A 449 -5.14 -31.79 -3.67
N LEU A 450 -5.55 -30.78 -2.93
CA LEU A 450 -6.26 -30.91 -1.65
C LEU A 450 -7.75 -30.56 -1.74
N SER A 451 -8.20 -29.95 -2.84
CA SER A 451 -9.56 -29.40 -2.97
C SER A 451 -9.89 -28.47 -1.80
N THR A 452 -11.04 -28.58 -1.17
CA THR A 452 -11.46 -27.75 -0.03
C THR A 452 -10.61 -27.94 1.24
N ARG A 453 -9.86 -29.05 1.36
CA ARG A 453 -8.90 -29.24 2.46
C ARG A 453 -7.77 -28.20 2.47
N VAL A 454 -7.57 -27.45 1.38
CA VAL A 454 -6.62 -26.31 1.30
C VAL A 454 -6.87 -25.29 2.41
N PHE A 455 -8.10 -25.12 2.88
CA PHE A 455 -8.44 -24.17 3.95
C PHE A 455 -7.76 -24.49 5.28
N TRP A 456 -7.47 -25.76 5.59
CA TRP A 456 -6.67 -26.13 6.76
C TRP A 456 -5.24 -25.57 6.67
N VAL A 457 -4.65 -25.62 5.48
CA VAL A 457 -3.30 -25.11 5.25
C VAL A 457 -3.29 -23.57 5.36
N ILE A 458 -4.28 -22.91 4.75
CA ILE A 458 -4.38 -21.44 4.79
C ILE A 458 -4.64 -20.94 6.22
N ALA A 459 -5.41 -21.68 7.05
CA ALA A 459 -5.73 -21.34 8.43
C ALA A 459 -4.48 -21.22 9.33
N PHE A 460 -3.38 -21.88 8.97
CA PHE A 460 -2.12 -21.76 9.68
C PHE A 460 -1.57 -20.33 9.67
N ALA A 461 -1.80 -19.57 8.60
CA ALA A 461 -1.31 -18.19 8.50
C ALA A 461 -1.96 -17.25 9.53
N PRO A 462 -3.29 -17.09 9.61
CA PRO A 462 -3.91 -16.26 10.65
C PRO A 462 -3.65 -16.77 12.07
N LEU A 463 -3.46 -18.09 12.26
CA LEU A 463 -3.03 -18.63 13.55
C LEU A 463 -1.65 -18.10 13.96
N CYS A 464 -0.66 -18.13 13.06
CA CYS A 464 0.67 -17.56 13.32
C CYS A 464 0.60 -16.05 13.62
N GLY A 465 -0.19 -15.30 12.86
CA GLY A 465 -0.41 -13.88 13.10
C GLY A 465 -1.01 -13.57 14.46
N LEU A 466 -2.02 -14.36 14.86
CA LEU A 466 -2.67 -14.25 16.17
C LEU A 466 -1.70 -14.58 17.30
N LEU A 467 -0.95 -15.67 17.21
CA LEU A 467 0.04 -16.06 18.20
C LEU A 467 1.14 -15.01 18.36
N ALA A 468 1.62 -14.41 17.26
CA ALA A 468 2.61 -13.35 17.32
C ALA A 468 2.08 -12.10 18.05
N LEU A 469 0.82 -11.72 17.83
CA LEU A 469 0.19 -10.59 18.52
C LEU A 469 -0.01 -10.88 20.02
N LEU A 470 -0.37 -12.11 20.37
CA LEU A 470 -0.53 -12.48 21.77
C LEU A 470 0.82 -12.54 22.51
N ALA A 471 1.88 -12.99 21.82
CA ALA A 471 3.24 -13.04 22.37
C ALA A 471 3.90 -11.65 22.49
N ILE A 472 3.66 -10.78 21.50
CA ILE A 472 4.27 -9.44 21.43
C ILE A 472 3.15 -8.40 21.46
N ARG A 473 2.91 -7.81 22.64
CA ARG A 473 1.91 -6.76 22.80
C ARG A 473 2.55 -5.40 22.49
N TRP A 474 2.34 -4.93 21.26
CA TRP A 474 2.80 -3.62 20.80
C TRP A 474 1.66 -2.86 20.14
N GLU A 475 1.35 -1.66 20.66
CA GLU A 475 0.33 -0.76 20.10
C GLU A 475 1.02 0.47 19.48
N PRO A 476 1.10 0.55 18.13
CA PRO A 476 1.75 1.68 17.46
C PRO A 476 0.86 2.92 17.37
N SER A 477 -0.48 2.78 17.56
CA SER A 477 -1.43 3.88 17.41
C SER A 477 -1.33 4.83 18.60
N GLY A 478 -0.90 6.08 18.34
CA GLY A 478 -0.77 7.09 19.39
C GLY A 478 0.56 7.09 20.15
N TYR A 479 1.47 6.18 19.81
CA TYR A 479 2.83 6.18 20.36
C TYR A 479 3.76 7.05 19.49
N ASP A 480 4.51 7.96 20.14
CA ASP A 480 5.50 8.80 19.46
C ASP A 480 6.87 8.12 19.43
N VAL A 481 7.12 7.34 18.39
CA VAL A 481 8.37 6.62 18.19
C VAL A 481 9.52 7.59 17.85
N ASP A 482 9.21 8.77 17.29
CA ASP A 482 10.22 9.77 16.93
C ASP A 482 10.85 10.40 18.18
N ALA A 483 10.15 10.39 19.34
CA ALA A 483 10.71 10.81 20.61
C ALA A 483 11.84 9.87 21.14
N GLU A 484 11.90 8.61 20.65
CA GLU A 484 12.97 7.66 21.04
C GLU A 484 14.32 8.01 20.41
N ASP A 485 14.37 8.63 19.22
CA ASP A 485 15.60 9.02 18.52
C ASP A 485 16.44 10.04 19.35
N PHE A 486 15.75 10.87 20.15
CA PHE A 486 16.42 11.86 21.02
C PHE A 486 17.07 11.23 22.27
N GLN A 487 16.61 10.05 22.71
CA GLN A 487 17.17 9.36 23.88
C GLN A 487 18.38 8.47 23.54
N VAL A 488 18.51 8.05 22.28
CA VAL A 488 19.62 7.20 21.81
C VAL A 488 20.83 8.03 21.37
N SER A 489 20.65 9.33 21.10
CA SER A 489 21.70 10.28 20.69
C SER A 489 22.25 11.13 21.84
N ALA A 490 21.74 10.99 23.06
CA ALA A 490 22.22 11.57 24.28
C ALA A 490 22.98 10.53 25.12
#